data_1347c6c5ce5dcb940330da3313c733c8
#
_entry.id   1347c6c5ce5dcb940330da3313c733c8
#
_cell.length_a   1.000
_cell.length_b   1.000
_cell.length_c   1.000
_cell.angle_alpha   90.00
_cell.angle_beta   90.00
_cell.angle_gamma   90.00
#
_symmetry.space_group_name_H-M   'P 1'
#
loop_
_entity.id
_entity.type
_entity.pdbx_description
1 polymer ?
#
loop_
_entity_poly.entity_id
_entity_poly.type
_entity_poly.pdbx_seq_one_letter_code
_entity_poly.pdbx_strand_id
1 'polypeptide(L)'
;MKFGNYTKLLIIFVILATTAYPQTINDALRLGYTGIGSSARALGMGNSYISLSDDASAGFFNPAGFGLLKKMEFSGGLDYSNFSNDATLNSNGSAIGQSSNNTASSTTLDRVSFAFPFPTVRGSLVFGLSYQNTKDFNGALSFSGINPNSSFIGFLAANNPKLTTQLHLSSPINNYSEFTLLNGFLNQSGNILNSGEINNWTFSGAIEIYKNLFVGLNLDFISGSYESNSDYYEDATSKSYQGMGDTTDPASANFQTFYLNRLLKWDISGWDAKLGILYQFNRMSRFGLTVQFPKTFSIKESFTVNGYSQFANQTYDLNQQDFSYDNVKYDIVTPFEIGAGFSFNIKGLILSAQGTLIDYSQLKFDNPDGIDAVTIADLNKSIKNDLTAVVNYNFGAEYTIPAAGLRVRAGYFVQPSAYKGDPASFDKKYITAGIGFLAEESIGLDLAFAHGWYSDIGDNYGSNLSRTTQDINENHFILTGTYRF
;
A
#
# COMPACT_ATOMS: atom_id res chain seq x y z
N MET A 1 16.07 -34.72 6.96
CA MET A 1 15.45 -33.42 6.70
C MET A 1 14.04 -33.69 6.19
N LYS A 2 13.03 -33.38 7.01
CA LYS A 2 11.62 -33.61 6.65
C LYS A 2 11.12 -32.36 5.96
N PHE A 3 10.80 -32.45 4.69
CA PHE A 3 10.03 -31.42 3.97
C PHE A 3 8.60 -31.45 4.52
N GLY A 4 8.22 -30.38 5.21
CA GLY A 4 6.88 -30.16 5.68
C GLY A 4 5.94 -29.92 4.49
N ASN A 5 4.80 -30.57 4.54
CA ASN A 5 3.68 -30.46 3.61
C ASN A 5 3.14 -29.03 3.57
N TYR A 6 3.52 -28.25 2.57
CA TYR A 6 2.80 -27.04 2.18
C TYR A 6 1.62 -27.45 1.30
N THR A 7 0.57 -27.93 1.94
CA THR A 7 -0.63 -28.36 1.27
C THR A 7 -1.71 -27.29 1.49
N LYS A 8 -2.11 -26.67 0.39
CA LYS A 8 -3.42 -26.06 0.15
C LYS A 8 -3.67 -24.68 0.74
N LEU A 9 -3.18 -23.65 0.07
CA LEU A 9 -4.02 -22.47 -0.13
C LEU A 9 -4.63 -22.61 -1.54
N LEU A 10 -5.78 -23.24 -1.61
CA LEU A 10 -6.60 -23.31 -2.81
C LEU A 10 -7.40 -22.00 -2.86
N ILE A 11 -6.82 -20.92 -3.39
CA ILE A 11 -7.60 -19.76 -3.83
C ILE A 11 -8.28 -20.22 -5.11
N ILE A 12 -9.50 -20.73 -4.95
CA ILE A 12 -10.41 -20.98 -6.07
C ILE A 12 -10.88 -19.59 -6.52
N PHE A 13 -10.19 -19.00 -7.49
CA PHE A 13 -10.77 -17.99 -8.34
C PHE A 13 -11.83 -18.71 -9.20
N VAL A 14 -13.05 -18.78 -8.71
CA VAL A 14 -14.21 -19.06 -9.55
C VAL A 14 -14.47 -17.79 -10.34
N ILE A 15 -13.80 -17.65 -11.48
CA ILE A 15 -14.20 -16.69 -12.49
C ILE A 15 -15.43 -17.26 -13.16
N LEU A 16 -16.60 -16.93 -12.62
CA LEU A 16 -17.84 -17.00 -13.37
C LEU A 16 -17.70 -16.03 -14.54
N ALA A 17 -17.96 -16.51 -15.75
CA ALA A 17 -17.93 -15.76 -16.99
C ALA A 17 -19.00 -14.65 -17.01
N THR A 18 -18.67 -13.53 -16.40
CA THR A 18 -19.33 -12.22 -16.59
C THR A 18 -18.32 -11.19 -16.14
N THR A 19 -17.91 -10.28 -17.03
CA THR A 19 -17.07 -9.10 -16.77
C THR A 19 -16.13 -9.29 -15.57
N ALA A 20 -14.88 -9.71 -15.81
CA ALA A 20 -13.89 -9.89 -14.74
C ALA A 20 -13.62 -8.53 -14.10
N TYR A 21 -14.23 -8.26 -12.97
CA TYR A 21 -13.93 -7.11 -12.15
C TYR A 21 -12.53 -7.29 -11.53
N PRO A 22 -11.64 -6.29 -11.60
CA PRO A 22 -10.29 -6.42 -11.13
C PRO A 22 -10.14 -6.31 -9.60
N GLN A 23 -11.22 -6.08 -8.84
CA GLN A 23 -11.15 -5.91 -7.39
C GLN A 23 -10.62 -7.17 -6.71
N THR A 24 -9.64 -6.98 -5.85
CA THR A 24 -8.95 -8.04 -5.11
C THR A 24 -8.86 -7.72 -3.62
N ILE A 25 -8.50 -8.71 -2.81
CA ILE A 25 -8.16 -8.49 -1.38
C ILE A 25 -7.00 -7.48 -1.25
N ASN A 26 -6.03 -7.53 -2.17
CA ASN A 26 -4.89 -6.61 -2.16
C ASN A 26 -5.30 -5.14 -2.34
N ASP A 27 -6.41 -4.87 -3.01
CA ASP A 27 -6.95 -3.52 -3.16
C ASP A 27 -7.48 -2.98 -1.82
N ALA A 28 -8.19 -3.82 -1.07
CA ALA A 28 -8.60 -3.47 0.29
C ALA A 28 -7.40 -3.28 1.22
N LEU A 29 -6.40 -4.18 1.15
CA LEU A 29 -5.17 -4.06 1.92
C LEU A 29 -4.35 -2.84 1.54
N ARG A 30 -4.31 -2.47 0.23
CA ARG A 30 -3.63 -1.26 -0.24
C ARG A 30 -4.12 -0.02 0.49
N LEU A 31 -5.41 0.10 0.78
CA LEU A 31 -5.98 1.18 1.57
C LEU A 31 -5.90 0.94 3.08
N GLY A 32 -5.93 -0.32 3.51
CA GLY A 32 -5.92 -0.72 4.91
C GLY A 32 -4.58 -0.58 5.62
N TYR A 33 -3.45 -0.77 4.92
CA TYR A 33 -2.13 -0.61 5.53
C TYR A 33 -1.87 0.83 5.94
N THR A 34 -1.31 1.01 7.13
CA THR A 34 -0.88 2.32 7.63
C THR A 34 0.35 2.81 6.84
N GLY A 35 0.34 4.05 6.40
CA GLY A 35 1.51 4.69 5.78
C GLY A 35 2.66 4.90 6.76
N ILE A 36 3.79 5.38 6.24
CA ILE A 36 5.03 5.55 7.05
C ILE A 36 4.91 6.70 8.05
N GLY A 37 3.95 7.59 7.85
CA GLY A 37 3.71 8.72 8.73
C GLY A 37 4.44 9.99 8.30
N SER A 38 3.97 11.12 8.76
CA SER A 38 4.37 12.45 8.35
C SER A 38 5.04 13.20 9.48
N SER A 39 6.32 13.24 9.57
CA SER A 39 7.19 14.07 10.39
C SER A 39 8.60 13.50 10.45
N ALA A 40 9.60 14.30 10.12
CA ALA A 40 10.99 13.86 10.24
C ALA A 40 11.35 13.46 11.68
N ARG A 41 10.80 14.14 12.68
CA ARG A 41 11.06 13.79 14.09
C ARG A 41 10.46 12.42 14.43
N ALA A 42 9.21 12.17 14.04
CA ALA A 42 8.55 10.91 14.34
C ALA A 42 9.18 9.75 13.56
N LEU A 43 9.47 9.94 12.26
CA LEU A 43 10.13 8.93 11.44
C LEU A 43 11.51 8.56 12.01
N GLY A 44 12.33 9.57 12.40
CA GLY A 44 13.63 9.34 13.05
C GLY A 44 13.53 8.53 14.35
N MET A 45 12.37 8.57 15.02
CA MET A 45 12.03 7.78 16.22
C MET A 45 11.35 6.44 15.89
N GLY A 46 11.46 5.92 14.66
CA GLY A 46 10.77 4.69 14.25
C GLY A 46 9.26 4.79 14.35
N ASN A 47 8.67 5.96 14.19
CA ASN A 47 7.23 6.22 14.39
C ASN A 47 6.68 5.79 15.76
N SER A 48 7.53 5.65 16.76
CA SER A 48 7.13 5.39 18.14
C SER A 48 6.72 6.70 18.82
N TYR A 49 5.56 7.24 18.42
CA TYR A 49 5.22 8.64 18.70
C TYR A 49 3.88 8.85 19.42
N ILE A 50 3.05 7.81 19.64
CA ILE A 50 1.75 7.91 20.34
C ILE A 50 1.87 8.55 21.74
N SER A 51 2.94 8.28 22.48
CA SER A 51 3.17 8.85 23.81
C SER A 51 3.98 10.15 23.78
N LEU A 52 4.61 10.48 22.66
CA LEU A 52 5.41 11.69 22.49
C LEU A 52 4.59 12.86 21.94
N SER A 53 4.15 12.82 20.73
CA SER A 53 3.20 13.71 20.00
C SER A 53 3.11 15.16 20.53
N ASP A 54 4.26 15.79 20.87
CA ASP A 54 4.34 17.11 21.49
C ASP A 54 4.71 18.21 20.49
N ASP A 55 4.24 18.07 19.25
CA ASP A 55 4.39 19.02 18.16
C ASP A 55 3.17 18.96 17.21
N ALA A 56 3.18 19.75 16.15
CA ALA A 56 2.06 19.85 15.21
C ALA A 56 1.79 18.54 14.42
N SER A 57 2.65 17.50 14.53
CA SER A 57 2.37 16.17 13.99
C SER A 57 1.43 15.33 14.86
N ALA A 58 1.03 15.83 16.02
CA ALA A 58 0.09 15.16 16.92
C ALA A 58 -1.21 14.76 16.23
N GLY A 59 -1.67 15.52 15.22
CA GLY A 59 -2.82 15.18 14.40
C GLY A 59 -2.73 13.80 13.73
N PHE A 60 -1.56 13.37 13.33
CA PHE A 60 -1.38 12.06 12.74
C PHE A 60 -1.27 10.94 13.80
N PHE A 61 -0.46 11.15 14.83
CA PHE A 61 -0.09 10.10 15.79
C PHE A 61 -1.08 9.98 16.96
N ASN A 62 -1.21 11.05 17.76
CA ASN A 62 -2.11 11.11 18.92
C ASN A 62 -2.62 12.53 19.13
N PRO A 63 -3.90 12.84 18.82
CA PRO A 63 -4.43 14.18 18.93
C PRO A 63 -4.38 14.76 20.33
N ALA A 64 -4.38 13.93 21.39
CA ALA A 64 -4.24 14.41 22.76
C ALA A 64 -2.90 15.11 23.02
N GLY A 65 -1.88 14.82 22.20
CA GLY A 65 -0.56 15.44 22.28
C GLY A 65 -0.58 16.95 22.01
N PHE A 66 -1.53 17.46 21.23
CA PHE A 66 -1.72 18.91 21.08
C PHE A 66 -1.88 19.63 22.41
N GLY A 67 -2.50 18.99 23.42
CA GLY A 67 -2.67 19.58 24.75
C GLY A 67 -1.36 19.92 25.48
N LEU A 68 -0.23 19.39 25.03
CA LEU A 68 1.10 19.72 25.55
C LEU A 68 1.68 21.02 24.98
N LEU A 69 1.14 21.51 23.85
CA LEU A 69 1.64 22.74 23.19
C LEU A 69 1.25 23.98 23.97
N LYS A 70 2.22 24.85 24.18
CA LYS A 70 2.05 26.11 24.88
C LYS A 70 2.23 27.35 24.01
N LYS A 71 2.82 27.15 22.83
CA LYS A 71 3.05 28.18 21.81
C LYS A 71 2.32 27.77 20.55
N MET A 72 1.92 28.73 19.74
CA MET A 72 1.49 28.46 18.39
C MET A 72 2.63 27.81 17.62
N GLU A 73 2.31 26.84 16.79
CA GLU A 73 3.30 26.13 15.99
C GLU A 73 2.82 26.02 14.54
N PHE A 74 3.67 26.44 13.64
CA PHE A 74 3.54 26.18 12.21
C PHE A 74 4.64 25.21 11.78
N SER A 75 4.31 24.17 11.02
CA SER A 75 5.33 23.29 10.46
C SER A 75 4.96 22.82 9.05
N GLY A 76 6.01 22.60 8.25
CA GLY A 76 5.88 22.05 6.89
C GLY A 76 7.03 21.11 6.58
N GLY A 77 6.79 20.16 5.72
CA GLY A 77 7.79 19.13 5.36
C GLY A 77 7.64 18.63 3.93
N LEU A 78 8.74 18.04 3.45
CA LEU A 78 8.83 17.35 2.17
C LEU A 78 9.30 15.93 2.42
N ASP A 79 8.73 14.96 1.71
CA ASP A 79 9.20 13.56 1.66
C ASP A 79 9.73 13.25 0.26
N TYR A 80 10.93 12.73 0.20
CA TYR A 80 11.47 12.05 -0.97
C TYR A 80 11.46 10.55 -0.72
N SER A 81 10.71 9.80 -1.52
CA SER A 81 10.64 8.34 -1.47
C SER A 81 11.34 7.71 -2.68
N ASN A 82 11.98 6.56 -2.46
CA ASN A 82 12.54 5.72 -3.50
C ASN A 82 12.16 4.26 -3.21
N PHE A 83 11.42 3.68 -4.13
CA PHE A 83 11.02 2.28 -4.15
C PHE A 83 11.92 1.50 -5.11
N SER A 84 12.43 0.34 -4.69
CA SER A 84 13.21 -0.58 -5.52
C SER A 84 12.68 -1.99 -5.35
N ASN A 85 12.51 -2.71 -6.45
CA ASN A 85 11.93 -4.04 -6.48
C ASN A 85 12.78 -4.97 -7.36
N ASP A 86 13.35 -6.00 -6.75
CA ASP A 86 14.04 -7.10 -7.43
C ASP A 86 13.06 -8.25 -7.62
N ALA A 87 12.55 -8.41 -8.85
CA ALA A 87 11.52 -9.39 -9.17
C ALA A 87 12.06 -10.54 -10.03
N THR A 88 11.64 -11.76 -9.70
CA THR A 88 11.98 -12.98 -10.45
C THR A 88 10.71 -13.70 -10.86
N LEU A 89 10.58 -14.03 -12.17
CA LEU A 89 9.47 -14.81 -12.68
C LEU A 89 9.65 -16.30 -12.32
N ASN A 90 8.59 -16.91 -11.80
CA ASN A 90 8.52 -18.29 -11.37
C ASN A 90 7.34 -19.01 -12.02
N SER A 91 7.49 -20.31 -12.27
CA SER A 91 6.43 -21.23 -12.66
C SER A 91 6.55 -22.51 -11.84
N ASN A 92 5.42 -22.97 -11.27
CA ASN A 92 5.36 -24.16 -10.42
C ASN A 92 6.44 -24.18 -9.31
N GLY A 93 6.72 -23.03 -8.72
CA GLY A 93 7.68 -22.89 -7.64
C GLY A 93 9.16 -22.87 -8.05
N SER A 94 9.46 -22.81 -9.33
CA SER A 94 10.82 -22.73 -9.87
C SER A 94 11.02 -21.43 -10.64
N ALA A 95 12.17 -20.78 -10.44
CA ALA A 95 12.56 -19.60 -11.22
C ALA A 95 12.72 -19.94 -12.70
N ILE A 96 12.05 -19.20 -13.57
CA ILE A 96 12.11 -19.34 -15.03
C ILE A 96 12.65 -18.08 -15.72
N GLY A 97 12.87 -17.02 -14.98
CA GLY A 97 13.45 -15.75 -15.40
C GLY A 97 14.66 -15.38 -14.58
N GLN A 98 15.38 -14.36 -15.04
CA GLN A 98 16.40 -13.69 -14.23
C GLN A 98 15.75 -12.62 -13.36
N SER A 99 16.41 -12.26 -12.25
CA SER A 99 15.96 -11.13 -11.43
C SER A 99 16.06 -9.83 -12.22
N SER A 100 15.01 -9.03 -12.16
CA SER A 100 14.90 -7.72 -12.79
C SER A 100 14.70 -6.66 -11.72
N ASN A 101 15.58 -5.66 -11.66
CA ASN A 101 15.46 -4.54 -10.73
C ASN A 101 14.72 -3.38 -11.39
N ASN A 102 13.72 -2.84 -10.68
CA ASN A 102 12.97 -1.67 -11.07
C ASN A 102 12.85 -0.68 -9.92
N THR A 103 12.88 0.59 -10.25
CA THR A 103 12.82 1.68 -9.28
C THR A 103 11.74 2.68 -9.63
N ALA A 104 11.09 3.22 -8.61
CA ALA A 104 10.19 4.37 -8.72
C ALA A 104 10.56 5.38 -7.63
N SER A 105 10.53 6.67 -7.94
CA SER A 105 10.85 7.73 -6.98
C SER A 105 9.80 8.82 -7.05
N SER A 106 9.48 9.41 -5.92
CA SER A 106 8.62 10.58 -5.85
C SER A 106 9.12 11.61 -4.84
N THR A 107 8.64 12.83 -5.00
CA THR A 107 8.82 13.90 -4.01
C THR A 107 7.46 14.52 -3.76
N THR A 108 7.00 14.45 -2.51
CA THR A 108 5.67 14.91 -2.13
C THR A 108 5.75 15.96 -1.02
N LEU A 109 4.71 16.79 -0.92
CA LEU A 109 4.50 17.63 0.23
C LEU A 109 4.06 16.73 1.39
N ASP A 110 5.00 16.42 2.30
CA ASP A 110 4.73 15.55 3.44
C ASP A 110 3.61 16.13 4.33
N ARG A 111 3.76 17.40 4.73
CA ARG A 111 2.80 18.03 5.61
C ARG A 111 2.90 19.56 5.59
N VAL A 112 1.73 20.20 5.82
CA VAL A 112 1.62 21.57 6.33
C VAL A 112 0.67 21.55 7.52
N SER A 113 1.09 22.03 8.68
CA SER A 113 0.27 21.99 9.90
C SER A 113 0.40 23.25 10.72
N PHE A 114 -0.69 23.57 11.41
CA PHE A 114 -0.81 24.70 12.32
C PHE A 114 -1.47 24.25 13.62
N ALA A 115 -0.87 24.58 14.74
CA ALA A 115 -1.41 24.33 16.07
C ALA A 115 -1.61 25.65 16.82
N PHE A 116 -2.79 25.82 17.38
CA PHE A 116 -3.22 27.02 18.05
C PHE A 116 -3.66 26.73 19.51
N PRO A 117 -2.80 26.95 20.51
CA PRO A 117 -3.18 26.94 21.91
C PRO A 117 -4.13 28.12 22.22
N PHE A 118 -5.32 27.77 22.69
CA PHE A 118 -6.29 28.78 23.12
C PHE A 118 -6.03 29.20 24.55
N PRO A 119 -6.05 30.52 24.86
CA PRO A 119 -5.84 30.99 26.22
C PRO A 119 -6.90 30.43 27.18
N THR A 120 -6.47 29.72 28.21
CA THR A 120 -7.33 29.14 29.24
C THR A 120 -6.92 29.57 30.62
N VAL A 121 -7.88 29.69 31.54
CA VAL A 121 -7.59 30.02 32.94
C VAL A 121 -6.98 28.84 33.69
N ARG A 122 -7.34 27.61 33.27
CA ARG A 122 -6.86 26.34 33.83
C ARG A 122 -6.80 25.25 32.79
N GLY A 123 -5.75 24.44 32.82
CA GLY A 123 -5.52 23.40 31.87
C GLY A 123 -5.05 23.91 30.49
N SER A 124 -5.25 23.16 29.45
CA SER A 124 -4.96 23.56 28.07
C SER A 124 -6.14 23.23 27.14
N LEU A 125 -6.32 24.06 26.12
CA LEU A 125 -7.22 23.81 24.99
C LEU A 125 -6.45 24.19 23.72
N VAL A 126 -6.29 23.25 22.80
CA VAL A 126 -5.49 23.45 21.58
C VAL A 126 -6.27 22.93 20.38
N PHE A 127 -6.31 23.73 19.33
CA PHE A 127 -6.83 23.33 18.04
C PHE A 127 -5.69 23.14 17.03
N GLY A 128 -5.85 22.19 16.14
CA GLY A 128 -4.91 21.91 15.06
C GLY A 128 -5.61 21.82 13.72
N LEU A 129 -4.92 22.30 12.70
CA LEU A 129 -5.30 22.12 11.30
C LEU A 129 -4.07 21.61 10.55
N SER A 130 -4.20 20.52 9.83
CA SER A 130 -3.12 20.03 8.97
C SER A 130 -3.62 19.50 7.63
N TYR A 131 -2.79 19.70 6.62
CA TYR A 131 -2.80 18.95 5.39
C TYR A 131 -1.60 18.03 5.40
N GLN A 132 -1.78 16.75 5.09
CA GLN A 132 -0.70 15.78 5.15
C GLN A 132 -0.88 14.69 4.09
N ASN A 133 0.23 14.30 3.47
CA ASN A 133 0.31 13.08 2.69
C ASN A 133 0.40 11.90 3.66
N THR A 134 -0.55 10.97 3.58
CA THR A 134 -0.60 9.83 4.50
C THR A 134 -0.14 8.55 3.85
N LYS A 135 -0.10 8.52 2.51
CA LYS A 135 0.30 7.34 1.75
C LYS A 135 0.71 7.70 0.33
N ASP A 136 1.79 7.10 -0.11
CA ASP A 136 2.29 7.07 -1.48
C ASP A 136 2.08 5.66 -2.06
N PHE A 137 1.63 5.56 -3.31
CA PHE A 137 1.41 4.31 -4.03
C PHE A 137 2.47 4.01 -5.08
N ASN A 138 3.54 4.81 -5.16
CA ASN A 138 4.57 4.62 -6.17
C ASN A 138 5.21 3.25 -6.05
N GLY A 139 5.25 2.52 -7.16
CA GLY A 139 5.83 1.20 -7.24
C GLY A 139 6.11 0.81 -8.68
N ALA A 140 7.11 -0.04 -8.86
CA ALA A 140 7.49 -0.56 -10.16
C ALA A 140 7.83 -2.04 -10.06
N LEU A 141 7.40 -2.81 -11.06
CA LEU A 141 7.69 -4.23 -11.19
C LEU A 141 7.95 -4.52 -12.66
N SER A 142 9.01 -5.25 -12.98
CA SER A 142 9.14 -5.91 -14.27
C SER A 142 9.65 -7.34 -14.10
N PHE A 143 9.29 -8.18 -15.04
CA PHE A 143 9.72 -9.56 -15.09
C PHE A 143 9.86 -10.03 -16.53
N SER A 144 10.68 -11.05 -16.75
CA SER A 144 10.82 -11.72 -18.03
C SER A 144 11.32 -13.14 -17.84
N GLY A 145 10.82 -14.08 -18.64
CA GLY A 145 11.31 -15.46 -18.66
C GLY A 145 10.52 -16.36 -19.60
N ILE A 146 11.15 -17.44 -20.02
CA ILE A 146 10.47 -18.46 -20.86
C ILE A 146 9.72 -19.41 -19.94
N ASN A 147 8.39 -19.44 -20.07
CA ASN A 147 7.54 -20.36 -19.32
C ASN A 147 7.30 -21.64 -20.16
N PRO A 148 7.91 -22.78 -19.79
CA PRO A 148 7.72 -24.02 -20.54
C PRO A 148 6.41 -24.72 -20.22
N ASN A 149 5.71 -24.35 -19.14
CA ASN A 149 4.63 -25.14 -18.56
C ASN A 149 3.24 -24.58 -18.89
N SER A 150 3.13 -23.28 -19.16
CA SER A 150 1.84 -22.61 -19.35
C SER A 150 1.98 -21.30 -20.11
N SER A 151 0.86 -20.78 -20.62
CA SER A 151 0.75 -19.44 -21.18
C SER A 151 -0.45 -18.70 -20.61
N PHE A 152 -0.40 -17.37 -20.60
CA PHE A 152 -1.55 -16.55 -20.25
C PHE A 152 -2.66 -16.70 -21.32
N ILE A 153 -2.26 -16.86 -22.60
CA ILE A 153 -3.19 -17.17 -23.68
C ILE A 153 -3.99 -18.43 -23.36
N GLY A 154 -3.32 -19.52 -22.94
CA GLY A 154 -4.00 -20.76 -22.55
C GLY A 154 -4.92 -20.58 -21.34
N PHE A 155 -4.51 -19.81 -20.35
CA PHE A 155 -5.34 -19.45 -19.20
C PHE A 155 -6.57 -18.62 -19.62
N LEU A 156 -6.40 -17.64 -20.52
CA LEU A 156 -7.49 -16.81 -21.04
C LEU A 156 -8.47 -17.61 -21.89
N ALA A 157 -8.00 -18.51 -22.74
CA ALA A 157 -8.86 -19.38 -23.53
C ALA A 157 -9.83 -20.21 -22.68
N ALA A 158 -9.37 -20.61 -21.49
CA ALA A 158 -10.19 -21.35 -20.53
C ALA A 158 -11.12 -20.47 -19.68
N ASN A 159 -10.73 -19.21 -19.39
CA ASN A 159 -11.41 -18.36 -18.39
C ASN A 159 -12.05 -17.10 -18.98
N ASN A 160 -11.59 -16.62 -20.11
CA ASN A 160 -12.14 -15.48 -20.84
C ASN A 160 -12.05 -15.70 -22.36
N PRO A 161 -12.80 -16.68 -22.89
CA PRO A 161 -12.71 -17.07 -24.30
C PRO A 161 -13.04 -15.94 -25.28
N LYS A 162 -13.90 -14.98 -24.90
CA LYS A 162 -14.23 -13.83 -25.74
C LYS A 162 -12.99 -13.01 -26.13
N LEU A 163 -12.02 -12.85 -25.22
CA LEU A 163 -10.78 -12.12 -25.47
C LEU A 163 -9.89 -12.87 -26.49
N THR A 164 -9.69 -14.16 -26.27
CA THR A 164 -8.83 -14.96 -27.14
C THR A 164 -9.44 -15.18 -28.53
N THR A 165 -10.78 -15.28 -28.64
CA THR A 165 -11.49 -15.33 -29.91
C THR A 165 -11.28 -14.05 -30.72
N GLN A 166 -11.47 -12.87 -30.11
CA GLN A 166 -11.28 -11.59 -30.81
C GLN A 166 -9.85 -11.41 -31.34
N LEU A 167 -8.89 -11.98 -30.64
CA LEU A 167 -7.48 -11.90 -31.00
C LEU A 167 -6.99 -13.08 -31.85
N HIS A 168 -7.87 -13.98 -32.29
CA HIS A 168 -7.55 -15.18 -33.06
C HIS A 168 -6.45 -16.05 -32.43
N LEU A 169 -6.40 -16.07 -31.08
CA LEU A 169 -5.43 -16.85 -30.30
C LEU A 169 -5.93 -18.24 -29.91
N SER A 170 -7.21 -18.52 -30.15
CA SER A 170 -7.87 -19.76 -29.80
C SER A 170 -8.97 -20.10 -30.80
N SER A 171 -9.35 -21.37 -30.84
CA SER A 171 -10.42 -21.91 -31.69
C SER A 171 -11.58 -22.38 -30.85
N PRO A 172 -12.85 -22.13 -31.24
CA PRO A 172 -14.00 -22.56 -30.47
C PRO A 172 -14.12 -24.08 -30.49
N ILE A 173 -14.28 -24.69 -29.30
CA ILE A 173 -14.67 -26.10 -29.15
C ILE A 173 -16.19 -26.20 -29.11
N ASN A 174 -16.82 -25.28 -28.40
CA ASN A 174 -18.26 -25.12 -28.27
C ASN A 174 -18.58 -23.65 -27.84
N ASN A 175 -19.83 -23.36 -27.57
CA ASN A 175 -20.26 -22.00 -27.21
C ASN A 175 -19.65 -21.45 -25.90
N TYR A 176 -18.94 -22.24 -25.10
CA TYR A 176 -18.47 -21.89 -23.77
C TYR A 176 -16.99 -22.21 -23.53
N SER A 177 -16.32 -22.89 -24.46
CA SER A 177 -14.92 -23.30 -24.31
C SER A 177 -14.14 -23.16 -25.58
N GLU A 178 -12.88 -22.78 -25.46
CA GLU A 178 -11.95 -22.62 -26.55
C GLU A 178 -10.69 -23.47 -26.33
N PHE A 179 -10.05 -23.81 -27.42
CA PHE A 179 -8.79 -24.53 -27.44
C PHE A 179 -7.72 -23.65 -28.07
N THR A 180 -6.54 -23.63 -27.46
CA THR A 180 -5.36 -22.98 -28.05
C THR A 180 -4.19 -23.92 -28.11
N LEU A 181 -3.42 -23.82 -29.19
CA LEU A 181 -2.11 -24.47 -29.33
C LEU A 181 -1.00 -23.65 -28.66
N LEU A 182 -1.28 -22.36 -28.35
CA LEU A 182 -0.34 -21.40 -27.76
C LEU A 182 -0.27 -21.60 -26.25
N ASN A 183 0.29 -22.74 -25.80
CA ASN A 183 0.31 -23.11 -24.39
C ASN A 183 1.71 -23.61 -23.97
N GLY A 184 2.53 -22.70 -23.44
CA GLY A 184 3.90 -22.95 -22.97
C GLY A 184 4.98 -22.60 -24.00
N PHE A 185 6.22 -22.60 -23.56
CA PHE A 185 7.43 -22.20 -24.30
C PHE A 185 7.37 -20.81 -24.93
N LEU A 186 6.57 -19.90 -24.37
CA LEU A 186 6.53 -18.48 -24.72
C LEU A 186 7.43 -17.68 -23.76
N ASN A 187 8.05 -16.63 -24.27
CA ASN A 187 8.72 -15.66 -23.42
C ASN A 187 7.64 -14.74 -22.83
N GLN A 188 7.42 -14.86 -21.52
CA GLN A 188 6.52 -14.01 -20.75
C GLN A 188 7.29 -12.82 -20.22
N SER A 189 6.80 -11.63 -20.46
CA SER A 189 7.35 -10.41 -19.84
C SER A 189 6.24 -9.44 -19.47
N GLY A 190 6.51 -8.60 -18.48
CA GLY A 190 5.58 -7.59 -18.05
C GLY A 190 6.25 -6.46 -17.31
N ASN A 191 5.56 -5.33 -17.33
CA ASN A 191 5.94 -4.12 -16.60
C ASN A 191 4.69 -3.57 -15.92
N ILE A 192 4.77 -3.31 -14.61
CA ILE A 192 3.68 -2.72 -13.83
C ILE A 192 4.22 -1.47 -13.17
N LEU A 193 3.54 -0.35 -13.42
CA LEU A 193 3.81 0.93 -12.79
C LEU A 193 2.60 1.34 -11.97
N ASN A 194 2.82 1.57 -10.68
CA ASN A 194 1.83 2.11 -9.77
C ASN A 194 2.19 3.54 -9.41
N SER A 195 1.19 4.39 -9.29
CA SER A 195 1.33 5.78 -8.85
C SER A 195 0.08 6.26 -8.13
N GLY A 196 0.20 7.41 -7.49
CA GLY A 196 -0.89 8.05 -6.76
C GLY A 196 -0.59 8.22 -5.29
N GLU A 197 -1.50 8.86 -4.58
CA GLU A 197 -1.32 9.23 -3.18
C GLU A 197 -2.64 9.39 -2.44
N ILE A 198 -2.58 9.37 -1.11
CA ILE A 198 -3.68 9.73 -0.22
C ILE A 198 -3.25 10.92 0.62
N ASN A 199 -4.08 11.94 0.59
CA ASN A 199 -3.91 13.18 1.34
C ASN A 199 -5.10 13.39 2.29
N ASN A 200 -4.81 13.90 3.49
CA ASN A 200 -5.81 14.18 4.51
C ASN A 200 -5.80 15.67 4.88
N TRP A 201 -6.99 16.25 4.98
CA TRP A 201 -7.23 17.45 5.76
C TRP A 201 -7.68 17.02 7.15
N THR A 202 -6.89 17.35 8.18
CA THR A 202 -7.11 16.95 9.58
C THR A 202 -7.48 18.16 10.42
N PHE A 203 -8.66 18.08 11.06
CA PHE A 203 -9.11 19.03 12.08
C PHE A 203 -8.95 18.37 13.44
N SER A 204 -8.20 19.00 14.33
CA SER A 204 -7.84 18.44 15.63
C SER A 204 -8.28 19.35 16.76
N GLY A 205 -8.64 18.74 17.88
CA GLY A 205 -8.87 19.45 19.14
C GLY A 205 -8.37 18.62 20.32
N ALA A 206 -7.71 19.26 21.28
CA ALA A 206 -7.24 18.62 22.51
C ALA A 206 -7.49 19.49 23.73
N ILE A 207 -7.83 18.85 24.84
CA ILE A 207 -8.10 19.49 26.13
C ILE A 207 -7.42 18.74 27.28
N GLU A 208 -6.90 19.47 28.24
CA GLU A 208 -6.48 18.91 29.53
C GLU A 208 -7.69 18.77 30.46
N ILE A 209 -8.19 17.55 30.64
CA ILE A 209 -9.37 17.25 31.45
C ILE A 209 -9.05 17.10 32.95
N TYR A 210 -7.84 16.72 33.26
CA TYR A 210 -7.29 16.62 34.61
C TYR A 210 -5.79 16.92 34.52
N LYS A 211 -5.15 17.29 35.64
CA LYS A 211 -3.72 17.64 35.66
C LYS A 211 -2.89 16.58 34.94
N ASN A 212 -2.23 16.97 33.85
CA ASN A 212 -1.40 16.13 32.98
C ASN A 212 -2.15 14.99 32.24
N LEU A 213 -3.49 15.01 32.21
CA LEU A 213 -4.30 14.08 31.44
C LEU A 213 -5.01 14.84 30.33
N PHE A 214 -4.65 14.48 29.10
CA PHE A 214 -5.14 15.11 27.89
C PHE A 214 -6.00 14.14 27.08
N VAL A 215 -7.06 14.65 26.49
CA VAL A 215 -7.92 13.95 25.55
C VAL A 215 -7.97 14.77 24.27
N GLY A 216 -7.92 14.11 23.14
CA GLY A 216 -7.96 14.75 21.83
C GLY A 216 -8.80 13.97 20.83
N LEU A 217 -9.30 14.71 19.85
CA LEU A 217 -10.09 14.18 18.73
C LEU A 217 -9.54 14.74 17.43
N ASN A 218 -9.48 13.90 16.41
CA ASN A 218 -9.32 14.29 15.00
C ASN A 218 -10.57 13.95 14.20
N LEU A 219 -10.81 14.77 13.20
CA LEU A 219 -11.65 14.46 12.05
C LEU A 219 -10.82 14.66 10.79
N ASP A 220 -10.72 13.61 9.98
CA ASP A 220 -9.94 13.59 8.76
C ASP A 220 -10.86 13.52 7.55
N PHE A 221 -10.62 14.39 6.57
CA PHE A 221 -11.24 14.35 5.25
C PHE A 221 -10.18 13.90 4.26
N ILE A 222 -10.45 12.78 3.61
CA ILE A 222 -9.50 12.06 2.77
C ILE A 222 -9.77 12.37 1.31
N SER A 223 -8.72 12.57 0.54
CA SER A 223 -8.75 12.65 -0.92
C SER A 223 -7.51 11.99 -1.50
N GLY A 224 -7.64 11.40 -2.68
CA GLY A 224 -6.48 10.75 -3.31
C GLY A 224 -6.80 10.16 -4.66
N SER A 225 -5.79 9.54 -5.24
CA SER A 225 -5.90 8.78 -6.49
C SER A 225 -4.97 7.58 -6.46
N TYR A 226 -5.29 6.58 -7.23
CA TYR A 226 -4.42 5.45 -7.52
C TYR A 226 -4.51 5.10 -8.99
N GLU A 227 -3.36 4.84 -9.61
CA GLU A 227 -3.27 4.36 -10.97
C GLU A 227 -2.32 3.16 -11.02
N SER A 228 -2.73 2.10 -11.70
CA SER A 228 -1.91 0.94 -12.01
C SER A 228 -1.93 0.70 -13.51
N ASN A 229 -0.79 0.84 -14.16
CA ASN A 229 -0.60 0.54 -15.57
C ASN A 229 0.24 -0.73 -15.72
N SER A 230 -0.36 -1.76 -16.29
CA SER A 230 0.24 -3.10 -16.43
C SER A 230 0.31 -3.52 -17.89
N ASP A 231 1.52 -3.64 -18.40
CA ASP A 231 1.81 -4.22 -19.70
C ASP A 231 2.23 -5.68 -19.55
N TYR A 232 1.69 -6.56 -20.37
CA TYR A 232 2.01 -7.99 -20.40
C TYR A 232 2.21 -8.47 -21.82
N TYR A 233 3.25 -9.25 -22.03
CA TYR A 233 3.61 -9.82 -23.34
C TYR A 233 3.81 -11.32 -23.24
N GLU A 234 3.41 -12.03 -24.30
CA GLU A 234 3.85 -13.40 -24.60
C GLU A 234 4.40 -13.45 -26.03
N ASP A 235 5.71 -13.65 -26.13
CA ASP A 235 6.40 -13.66 -27.41
C ASP A 235 6.80 -15.08 -27.80
N ALA A 236 6.70 -15.36 -29.11
CA ALA A 236 7.18 -16.62 -29.68
C ALA A 236 8.68 -16.78 -29.45
N THR A 237 9.10 -17.99 -29.08
CA THR A 237 10.52 -18.36 -29.01
C THR A 237 10.92 -19.16 -30.26
N SER A 238 12.22 -19.41 -30.47
CA SER A 238 12.71 -20.23 -31.58
C SER A 238 12.17 -21.67 -31.61
N LYS A 239 11.53 -22.10 -30.52
CA LYS A 239 10.88 -23.43 -30.39
C LYS A 239 9.37 -23.38 -30.58
N SER A 240 8.81 -22.19 -30.77
CA SER A 240 7.37 -21.99 -30.76
C SER A 240 6.76 -21.85 -32.16
N TYR A 241 5.70 -22.44 -32.28
CA TYR A 241 4.45 -22.34 -33.05
C TYR A 241 4.56 -21.83 -34.48
N GLN A 242 4.72 -22.78 -35.40
CA GLN A 242 4.45 -22.58 -36.82
C GLN A 242 2.95 -22.82 -37.17
N GLY A 243 2.15 -23.24 -36.17
CA GLY A 243 0.74 -23.50 -36.32
C GLY A 243 -0.14 -22.27 -36.33
N MET A 244 -1.44 -22.43 -36.54
CA MET A 244 -2.45 -21.38 -36.45
C MET A 244 -2.86 -21.16 -35.01
N GLY A 245 -3.04 -19.91 -34.59
CA GLY A 245 -3.63 -19.56 -33.29
C GLY A 245 -5.09 -19.99 -33.25
N ASP A 246 -5.84 -19.61 -34.27
CA ASP A 246 -7.18 -20.08 -34.56
C ASP A 246 -7.15 -21.08 -35.73
N THR A 247 -7.50 -22.35 -35.50
CA THR A 247 -7.47 -23.40 -36.54
C THR A 247 -8.47 -23.16 -37.66
N THR A 248 -9.40 -22.23 -37.51
CA THR A 248 -10.37 -21.86 -38.53
C THR A 248 -9.95 -20.64 -39.36
N ASP A 249 -8.89 -19.92 -38.93
CA ASP A 249 -8.33 -18.75 -39.63
C ASP A 249 -6.88 -18.98 -40.06
N PRO A 250 -6.61 -19.28 -41.37
CA PRO A 250 -5.25 -19.45 -41.87
C PRO A 250 -4.35 -18.23 -41.70
N ALA A 251 -4.91 -17.00 -41.54
CA ALA A 251 -4.14 -15.78 -41.31
C ALA A 251 -3.54 -15.71 -39.90
N SER A 252 -4.05 -16.53 -38.97
CA SER A 252 -3.51 -16.69 -37.61
C SER A 252 -2.31 -17.66 -37.52
N ALA A 253 -1.66 -17.96 -38.64
CA ALA A 253 -0.47 -18.80 -38.68
C ALA A 253 0.80 -18.04 -38.26
N ASN A 254 1.76 -18.78 -37.69
CA ASN A 254 3.06 -18.27 -37.25
C ASN A 254 2.91 -17.13 -36.25
N PHE A 255 2.37 -17.47 -35.10
CA PHE A 255 2.24 -16.55 -33.97
C PHE A 255 3.58 -15.90 -33.62
N GLN A 256 3.56 -14.59 -33.36
CA GLN A 256 4.72 -13.77 -32.97
C GLN A 256 4.59 -13.21 -31.58
N THR A 257 3.53 -12.43 -31.31
CA THR A 257 3.35 -11.70 -30.04
C THR A 257 1.89 -11.61 -29.66
N PHE A 258 1.63 -11.76 -28.38
CA PHE A 258 0.41 -11.32 -27.70
C PHE A 258 0.76 -10.23 -26.73
N TYR A 259 0.03 -9.13 -26.79
CA TYR A 259 0.14 -7.99 -25.89
C TYR A 259 -1.18 -7.68 -25.21
N LEU A 260 -1.14 -7.39 -23.92
CA LEU A 260 -2.29 -6.93 -23.15
C LEU A 260 -1.86 -5.81 -22.19
N ASN A 261 -2.48 -4.65 -22.31
CA ASN A 261 -2.37 -3.56 -21.35
C ASN A 261 -3.64 -3.46 -20.51
N ARG A 262 -3.47 -3.26 -19.21
CA ARG A 262 -4.54 -3.05 -18.25
C ARG A 262 -4.23 -1.78 -17.46
N LEU A 263 -5.13 -0.82 -17.53
CA LEU A 263 -5.03 0.46 -16.83
C LEU A 263 -6.19 0.59 -15.84
N LEU A 264 -5.86 0.52 -14.56
CA LEU A 264 -6.78 0.72 -13.44
C LEU A 264 -6.57 2.11 -12.88
N LYS A 265 -7.66 2.87 -12.68
CA LYS A 265 -7.64 4.18 -12.05
C LYS A 265 -8.71 4.30 -10.98
N TRP A 266 -8.33 4.88 -9.85
CA TRP A 266 -9.23 5.22 -8.76
C TRP A 266 -9.19 6.71 -8.47
N ASP A 267 -10.39 7.31 -8.35
CA ASP A 267 -10.59 8.53 -7.59
C ASP A 267 -11.04 8.15 -6.19
N ILE A 268 -10.33 8.61 -5.17
CA ILE A 268 -10.52 8.23 -3.78
C ILE A 268 -10.99 9.44 -2.99
N SER A 269 -12.07 9.26 -2.25
CA SER A 269 -12.51 10.22 -1.24
C SER A 269 -12.90 9.47 0.04
N GLY A 270 -12.92 10.17 1.18
CA GLY A 270 -13.28 9.47 2.40
C GLY A 270 -13.23 10.35 3.63
N TRP A 271 -13.45 9.75 4.77
CA TRP A 271 -13.35 10.39 6.06
C TRP A 271 -13.05 9.38 7.16
N ASP A 272 -12.48 9.86 8.23
CA ASP A 272 -12.29 9.08 9.46
C ASP A 272 -12.24 9.96 10.70
N ALA A 273 -12.15 9.32 11.88
CA ALA A 273 -11.97 9.99 13.15
C ALA A 273 -10.98 9.21 14.03
N LYS A 274 -10.21 9.94 14.84
CA LYS A 274 -9.29 9.34 15.80
C LYS A 274 -9.46 9.99 17.17
N LEU A 275 -9.61 9.16 18.20
CA LEU A 275 -9.55 9.57 19.59
C LEU A 275 -8.17 9.31 20.16
N GLY A 276 -7.69 10.23 20.97
CA GLY A 276 -6.42 10.10 21.69
C GLY A 276 -6.56 10.40 23.18
N ILE A 277 -5.78 9.70 23.98
CA ILE A 277 -5.55 9.98 25.39
C ILE A 277 -4.04 10.05 25.60
N LEU A 278 -3.59 11.01 26.39
CA LEU A 278 -2.19 11.13 26.78
C LEU A 278 -2.11 11.49 28.26
N TYR A 279 -1.36 10.72 29.01
CA TYR A 279 -1.11 10.97 30.42
C TYR A 279 0.37 11.14 30.70
N GLN A 280 0.73 12.26 31.28
CA GLN A 280 2.09 12.56 31.71
C GLN A 280 2.20 12.31 33.22
N PHE A 281 2.74 11.14 33.61
CA PHE A 281 2.89 10.77 35.03
C PHE A 281 3.77 11.77 35.81
N ASN A 282 4.86 12.19 35.14
CA ASN A 282 5.82 13.16 35.68
C ASN A 282 6.59 13.78 34.51
N ARG A 283 7.64 14.56 34.79
CA ARG A 283 8.46 15.16 33.72
C ARG A 283 9.24 14.13 32.88
N MET A 284 9.32 12.86 33.34
CA MET A 284 10.14 11.82 32.70
C MET A 284 9.32 10.81 31.88
N SER A 285 8.06 10.55 32.22
CA SER A 285 7.32 9.46 31.63
C SER A 285 5.93 9.85 31.15
N ARG A 286 5.56 9.35 29.99
CA ARG A 286 4.24 9.56 29.36
C ARG A 286 3.68 8.23 28.85
N PHE A 287 2.37 8.11 28.91
CA PHE A 287 1.61 7.03 28.30
C PHE A 287 0.59 7.61 27.33
N GLY A 288 0.48 7.03 26.16
CA GLY A 288 -0.49 7.42 25.14
C GLY A 288 -1.35 6.24 24.73
N LEU A 289 -2.62 6.48 24.47
CA LEU A 289 -3.58 5.54 23.91
C LEU A 289 -4.28 6.22 22.73
N THR A 290 -4.52 5.49 21.66
CA THR A 290 -5.29 5.97 20.50
C THR A 290 -6.27 4.93 20.02
N VAL A 291 -7.41 5.39 19.53
CA VAL A 291 -8.39 4.58 18.81
C VAL A 291 -8.69 5.30 17.50
N GLN A 292 -8.21 4.72 16.39
CA GLN A 292 -8.60 5.11 15.05
C GLN A 292 -9.89 4.37 14.71
N PHE A 293 -10.94 5.11 14.39
CA PHE A 293 -12.17 4.53 13.88
C PHE A 293 -11.99 4.02 12.45
N PRO A 294 -12.84 3.11 11.97
CA PRO A 294 -12.79 2.64 10.59
C PRO A 294 -12.81 3.80 9.61
N LYS A 295 -11.81 3.83 8.72
CA LYS A 295 -11.77 4.76 7.59
C LYS A 295 -12.73 4.24 6.53
N THR A 296 -13.57 5.10 6.00
CA THR A 296 -14.41 4.78 4.86
C THR A 296 -13.84 5.47 3.64
N PHE A 297 -13.36 4.68 2.69
CA PHE A 297 -12.89 5.14 1.40
C PHE A 297 -13.97 4.88 0.36
N SER A 298 -14.50 5.93 -0.25
CA SER A 298 -15.40 5.85 -1.41
C SER A 298 -14.56 5.90 -2.67
N ILE A 299 -14.59 4.82 -3.44
CA ILE A 299 -13.82 4.61 -4.65
C ILE A 299 -14.71 4.81 -5.87
N LYS A 300 -14.21 5.59 -6.83
CA LYS A 300 -14.73 5.62 -8.19
C LYS A 300 -13.66 5.04 -9.10
N GLU A 301 -13.99 3.92 -9.73
CA GLU A 301 -13.05 3.13 -10.50
C GLU A 301 -13.34 3.20 -11.98
N SER A 302 -12.27 3.27 -12.78
CA SER A 302 -12.29 2.98 -14.22
C SER A 302 -11.21 1.95 -14.55
N PHE A 303 -11.53 1.07 -15.47
CA PHE A 303 -10.65 0.01 -15.93
C PHE A 303 -10.65 -0.07 -17.44
N THR A 304 -9.47 0.07 -18.04
CA THR A 304 -9.27 0.06 -19.49
C THR A 304 -8.40 -1.11 -19.87
N VAL A 305 -8.83 -1.88 -20.87
CA VAL A 305 -8.07 -2.98 -21.44
C VAL A 305 -7.79 -2.72 -22.91
N ASN A 306 -6.51 -2.77 -23.29
CA ASN A 306 -6.06 -2.73 -24.68
C ASN A 306 -5.25 -3.98 -24.97
N GLY A 307 -5.22 -4.43 -26.21
CA GLY A 307 -4.42 -5.58 -26.57
C GLY A 307 -4.42 -5.88 -28.05
N TYR A 308 -3.45 -6.66 -28.46
CA TYR A 308 -3.36 -7.17 -29.81
C TYR A 308 -2.67 -8.52 -29.85
N SER A 309 -2.90 -9.25 -30.91
CA SER A 309 -2.09 -10.40 -31.31
C SER A 309 -1.46 -10.16 -32.67
N GLN A 310 -0.21 -10.58 -32.84
CA GLN A 310 0.53 -10.47 -34.08
C GLN A 310 0.91 -11.86 -34.60
N PHE A 311 0.63 -12.09 -35.88
CA PHE A 311 1.03 -13.24 -36.65
C PHE A 311 1.91 -12.81 -37.83
N ALA A 312 2.48 -13.74 -38.58
CA ALA A 312 3.40 -13.40 -39.67
C ALA A 312 2.84 -12.40 -40.68
N ASN A 313 1.55 -12.49 -40.99
CA ASN A 313 0.90 -11.69 -42.03
C ASN A 313 -0.28 -10.86 -41.56
N GLN A 314 -0.65 -10.92 -40.26
CA GLN A 314 -1.85 -10.28 -39.74
C GLN A 314 -1.67 -9.85 -38.30
N THR A 315 -2.29 -8.71 -37.95
CA THR A 315 -2.46 -8.23 -36.59
C THR A 315 -3.95 -8.10 -36.30
N TYR A 316 -4.37 -8.57 -35.13
CA TYR A 316 -5.74 -8.43 -34.63
C TYR A 316 -5.73 -7.59 -33.36
N ASP A 317 -6.55 -6.54 -33.35
CA ASP A 317 -6.68 -5.64 -32.21
C ASP A 317 -7.91 -6.00 -31.39
N LEU A 318 -7.79 -5.84 -30.07
CA LEU A 318 -8.89 -6.04 -29.14
C LEU A 318 -9.90 -4.90 -29.24
N ASN A 319 -11.19 -5.21 -29.27
CA ASN A 319 -12.23 -4.20 -29.10
C ASN A 319 -12.26 -3.77 -27.62
N GLN A 320 -11.66 -2.63 -27.32
CA GLN A 320 -11.53 -2.09 -25.99
C GLN A 320 -12.87 -1.99 -25.23
N GLN A 321 -13.96 -1.63 -25.92
CA GLN A 321 -15.27 -1.43 -25.30
C GLN A 321 -15.86 -2.72 -24.69
N ASP A 322 -15.42 -3.88 -25.16
CA ASP A 322 -15.93 -5.16 -24.70
C ASP A 322 -15.34 -5.58 -23.35
N PHE A 323 -14.22 -4.97 -22.92
CA PHE A 323 -13.43 -5.37 -21.74
C PHE A 323 -13.11 -4.23 -20.79
N SER A 324 -13.51 -3.00 -21.16
CA SER A 324 -13.29 -1.81 -20.34
C SER A 324 -14.61 -1.34 -19.70
N TYR A 325 -14.48 -0.70 -18.56
CA TYR A 325 -15.64 -0.05 -17.90
C TYR A 325 -15.22 1.23 -17.21
N ASP A 326 -16.19 2.04 -16.89
CA ASP A 326 -16.04 3.35 -16.27
C ASP A 326 -17.10 3.54 -15.19
N ASN A 327 -16.78 4.37 -14.19
CA ASN A 327 -17.73 4.77 -13.14
C ASN A 327 -18.25 3.63 -12.24
N VAL A 328 -17.51 2.55 -12.06
CA VAL A 328 -17.80 1.57 -11.02
C VAL A 328 -17.51 2.20 -9.66
N LYS A 329 -18.41 2.03 -8.70
CA LYS A 329 -18.28 2.64 -7.38
C LYS A 329 -18.46 1.59 -6.29
N TYR A 330 -17.70 1.76 -5.22
CA TYR A 330 -17.80 0.96 -4.01
C TYR A 330 -17.08 1.65 -2.87
N ASP A 331 -17.36 1.21 -1.65
CA ASP A 331 -16.62 1.65 -0.48
C ASP A 331 -15.67 0.56 0.00
N ILE A 332 -14.50 0.96 0.50
CA ILE A 332 -13.61 0.11 1.29
C ILE A 332 -13.59 0.65 2.71
N VAL A 333 -13.99 -0.19 3.66
CA VAL A 333 -14.01 0.16 5.09
C VAL A 333 -12.91 -0.59 5.80
N THR A 334 -12.02 0.18 6.47
CA THR A 334 -10.87 -0.39 7.21
C THR A 334 -11.26 -0.85 8.61
N PRO A 335 -10.45 -1.69 9.27
CA PRO A 335 -10.63 -2.03 10.67
C PRO A 335 -10.39 -0.85 11.61
N PHE A 336 -10.77 -1.04 12.88
CA PHE A 336 -10.27 -0.21 13.97
C PHE A 336 -8.76 -0.42 14.15
N GLU A 337 -8.03 0.67 14.49
CA GLU A 337 -6.65 0.59 14.94
C GLU A 337 -6.58 1.04 16.40
N ILE A 338 -6.07 0.19 17.29
CA ILE A 338 -5.92 0.49 18.73
C ILE A 338 -4.44 0.56 19.03
N GLY A 339 -3.95 1.77 19.31
CA GLY A 339 -2.54 2.04 19.59
C GLY A 339 -2.28 2.39 21.04
N ALA A 340 -1.22 1.83 21.61
CA ALA A 340 -0.71 2.20 22.94
C ALA A 340 0.80 2.45 22.86
N GLY A 341 1.27 3.49 23.54
CA GLY A 341 2.68 3.87 23.56
C GLY A 341 3.13 4.34 24.94
N PHE A 342 4.38 4.09 25.24
CA PHE A 342 5.05 4.55 26.45
C PHE A 342 6.38 5.22 26.10
N SER A 343 6.69 6.32 26.77
CA SER A 343 7.97 6.99 26.60
C SER A 343 8.57 7.39 27.95
N PHE A 344 9.90 7.41 27.98
CA PHE A 344 10.67 7.73 29.17
C PHE A 344 11.86 8.64 28.82
N ASN A 345 12.03 9.73 29.57
CA ASN A 345 13.13 10.70 29.39
C ASN A 345 14.07 10.65 30.57
N ILE A 346 15.32 10.28 30.32
CA ILE A 346 16.39 10.24 31.30
C ILE A 346 17.49 11.22 30.88
N LYS A 347 17.53 12.40 31.53
CA LYS A 347 18.61 13.39 31.31
C LYS A 347 18.86 13.70 29.81
N GLY A 348 17.79 13.87 29.05
CA GLY A 348 17.86 14.20 27.61
C GLY A 348 17.89 12.99 26.67
N LEU A 349 17.97 11.76 27.18
CA LEU A 349 17.72 10.56 26.42
C LEU A 349 16.25 10.18 26.55
N ILE A 350 15.50 10.26 25.46
CA ILE A 350 14.12 9.79 25.34
C ILE A 350 14.13 8.40 24.72
N LEU A 351 13.48 7.44 25.37
CA LEU A 351 13.17 6.11 24.84
C LEU A 351 11.68 5.97 24.68
N SER A 352 11.24 5.40 23.58
CA SER A 352 9.82 5.20 23.29
C SER A 352 9.56 3.81 22.72
N ALA A 353 8.46 3.20 23.12
CA ALA A 353 7.94 1.95 22.56
C ALA A 353 6.43 2.08 22.36
N GLN A 354 5.91 1.46 21.29
CA GLN A 354 4.51 1.52 20.92
C GLN A 354 4.09 0.22 20.25
N GLY A 355 2.81 -0.16 20.44
CA GLY A 355 2.14 -1.22 19.70
C GLY A 355 0.81 -0.72 19.17
N THR A 356 0.44 -1.14 17.95
CA THR A 356 -0.86 -0.85 17.33
C THR A 356 -1.48 -2.13 16.83
N LEU A 357 -2.61 -2.52 17.43
CA LEU A 357 -3.41 -3.68 17.04
C LEU A 357 -4.34 -3.30 15.89
N ILE A 358 -4.31 -4.11 14.83
CA ILE A 358 -5.16 -3.97 13.66
C ILE A 358 -5.66 -5.37 13.27
N ASP A 359 -6.98 -5.57 13.20
CA ASP A 359 -7.56 -6.82 12.74
C ASP A 359 -8.00 -6.69 11.28
N TYR A 360 -7.10 -7.03 10.36
CA TYR A 360 -7.35 -6.91 8.91
C TYR A 360 -8.50 -7.80 8.41
N SER A 361 -8.93 -8.81 9.17
CA SER A 361 -10.10 -9.61 8.81
C SER A 361 -11.42 -8.83 8.87
N GLN A 362 -11.41 -7.61 9.43
CA GLN A 362 -12.53 -6.67 9.47
C GLN A 362 -12.58 -5.74 8.24
N LEU A 363 -11.56 -5.74 7.37
CA LEU A 363 -11.64 -5.05 6.08
C LEU A 363 -12.88 -5.54 5.33
N LYS A 364 -13.55 -4.64 4.63
CA LYS A 364 -14.69 -5.02 3.79
C LYS A 364 -14.88 -4.08 2.60
N PHE A 365 -15.38 -4.65 1.53
CA PHE A 365 -16.03 -3.91 0.45
C PHE A 365 -17.49 -3.69 0.83
N ASP A 366 -18.02 -2.50 0.54
CA ASP A 366 -19.39 -2.11 0.87
C ASP A 366 -19.99 -1.23 -0.26
N ASN A 367 -21.31 -0.99 -0.23
CA ASN A 367 -22.02 -0.08 -1.11
C ASN A 367 -21.68 -0.22 -2.61
N PRO A 368 -21.69 -1.44 -3.21
CA PRO A 368 -21.32 -1.61 -4.60
C PRO A 368 -22.35 -0.98 -5.55
N ASP A 369 -21.85 -0.22 -6.53
CA ASP A 369 -22.59 0.30 -7.67
C ASP A 369 -21.81 -0.05 -8.96
N GLY A 370 -22.41 -0.90 -9.79
CA GLY A 370 -21.74 -1.43 -10.98
C GLY A 370 -20.96 -2.74 -10.76
N ILE A 371 -20.93 -3.27 -9.54
CA ILE A 371 -20.33 -4.58 -9.22
C ILE A 371 -21.43 -5.52 -8.71
N ASP A 372 -21.37 -6.78 -9.11
CA ASP A 372 -22.31 -7.79 -8.62
C ASP A 372 -22.15 -8.04 -7.12
N ALA A 373 -23.29 -8.11 -6.42
CA ALA A 373 -23.33 -8.30 -4.96
C ALA A 373 -22.73 -9.64 -4.51
N VAL A 374 -22.79 -10.67 -5.36
CA VAL A 374 -22.19 -11.99 -5.07
C VAL A 374 -20.66 -11.88 -5.06
N THR A 375 -20.09 -11.17 -6.05
CA THR A 375 -18.65 -10.89 -6.12
C THR A 375 -18.15 -10.19 -4.86
N ILE A 376 -18.86 -9.17 -4.38
CA ILE A 376 -18.53 -8.45 -3.14
C ILE A 376 -18.63 -9.36 -1.91
N ALA A 377 -19.66 -10.21 -1.85
CA ALA A 377 -19.82 -11.16 -0.76
C ALA A 377 -18.67 -12.19 -0.71
N ASP A 378 -18.23 -12.68 -1.86
CA ASP A 378 -17.12 -13.63 -1.97
C ASP A 378 -15.77 -12.96 -1.62
N LEU A 379 -15.52 -11.72 -2.05
CA LEU A 379 -14.36 -10.93 -1.63
C LEU A 379 -14.34 -10.75 -0.11
N ASN A 380 -15.45 -10.35 0.50
CA ASN A 380 -15.56 -10.16 1.94
C ASN A 380 -15.39 -11.49 2.72
N LYS A 381 -15.84 -12.61 2.16
CA LYS A 381 -15.62 -13.93 2.72
C LYS A 381 -14.15 -14.33 2.68
N SER A 382 -13.47 -14.06 1.55
CA SER A 382 -12.03 -14.30 1.39
C SER A 382 -11.21 -13.45 2.34
N ILE A 383 -11.54 -12.16 2.51
CA ILE A 383 -10.92 -11.27 3.51
C ILE A 383 -10.96 -11.91 4.92
N LYS A 384 -12.13 -12.37 5.37
CA LYS A 384 -12.28 -13.02 6.69
C LYS A 384 -11.48 -14.31 6.82
N ASN A 385 -11.36 -15.07 5.73
CA ASN A 385 -10.69 -16.36 5.74
C ASN A 385 -9.18 -16.22 5.69
N ASP A 386 -8.66 -15.27 4.91
CA ASP A 386 -7.25 -15.19 4.54
C ASP A 386 -6.48 -14.16 5.39
N LEU A 387 -7.18 -13.11 5.90
CA LEU A 387 -6.54 -12.08 6.71
C LEU A 387 -6.67 -12.32 8.21
N THR A 388 -5.76 -11.70 8.99
CA THR A 388 -5.67 -11.88 10.44
C THR A 388 -5.42 -10.56 11.17
N ALA A 389 -5.55 -10.61 12.50
CA ALA A 389 -5.12 -9.52 13.36
C ALA A 389 -3.60 -9.53 13.53
N VAL A 390 -3.00 -8.35 13.50
CA VAL A 390 -1.56 -8.14 13.70
C VAL A 390 -1.30 -7.00 14.68
N VAL A 391 -0.10 -6.96 15.23
CA VAL A 391 0.39 -5.84 16.05
C VAL A 391 1.59 -5.22 15.35
N ASN A 392 1.43 -3.98 14.87
CA ASN A 392 2.56 -3.16 14.45
C ASN A 392 3.32 -2.74 15.72
N TYR A 393 4.64 -2.85 15.72
CA TYR A 393 5.46 -2.46 16.88
C TYR A 393 6.59 -1.53 16.47
N ASN A 394 6.81 -0.52 17.30
CA ASN A 394 7.71 0.59 17.03
C ASN A 394 8.57 0.88 18.25
N PHE A 395 9.85 1.15 18.02
CA PHE A 395 10.82 1.54 19.04
C PHE A 395 11.61 2.75 18.56
N GLY A 396 11.86 3.68 19.48
CA GLY A 396 12.59 4.90 19.17
C GLY A 396 13.46 5.39 20.32
N ALA A 397 14.55 6.05 19.95
CA ALA A 397 15.43 6.75 20.87
C ALA A 397 15.77 8.14 20.31
N GLU A 398 15.69 9.18 21.16
CA GLU A 398 16.15 10.54 20.85
C GLU A 398 17.12 10.98 21.95
N TYR A 399 18.30 11.47 21.58
CA TYR A 399 19.24 12.08 22.52
C TYR A 399 19.46 13.54 22.16
N THR A 400 19.23 14.40 23.14
CA THR A 400 19.49 15.84 23.00
C THR A 400 20.91 16.15 23.50
N ILE A 401 21.74 16.77 22.64
CA ILE A 401 23.06 17.29 22.96
C ILE A 401 22.88 18.76 23.41
N PRO A 402 22.87 19.05 24.72
CA PRO A 402 22.43 20.34 25.21
C PRO A 402 23.27 21.53 24.73
N ALA A 403 24.59 21.32 24.60
CA ALA A 403 25.52 22.37 24.20
C ALA A 403 25.34 22.84 22.74
N ALA A 404 24.76 22.00 21.89
CA ALA A 404 24.62 22.26 20.45
C ALA A 404 23.17 22.50 20.03
N GLY A 405 22.19 22.28 20.89
CA GLY A 405 20.76 22.26 20.50
C GLY A 405 20.43 21.16 19.49
N LEU A 406 21.32 20.19 19.33
CA LEU A 406 21.22 19.11 18.39
C LEU A 406 20.53 17.90 19.00
N ARG A 407 19.64 17.27 18.24
CA ARG A 407 18.97 16.01 18.58
C ARG A 407 19.38 14.95 17.59
N VAL A 408 19.78 13.78 18.07
CA VAL A 408 20.05 12.60 17.26
C VAL A 408 19.02 11.53 17.59
N ARG A 409 18.57 10.78 16.57
CA ARG A 409 17.48 9.82 16.68
C ARG A 409 17.83 8.53 15.98
N ALA A 410 17.32 7.45 16.52
CA ALA A 410 17.33 6.14 15.88
C ALA A 410 16.03 5.41 16.22
N GLY A 411 15.55 4.59 15.30
CA GLY A 411 14.33 3.83 15.50
C GLY A 411 14.27 2.55 14.67
N TYR A 412 13.33 1.73 15.05
CA TYR A 412 13.00 0.49 14.36
C TYR A 412 11.50 0.23 14.45
N PHE A 413 10.88 -0.17 13.35
CA PHE A 413 9.49 -0.59 13.39
C PHE A 413 9.20 -1.71 12.40
N VAL A 414 8.11 -2.44 12.70
CA VAL A 414 7.65 -3.55 11.89
C VAL A 414 6.14 -3.47 11.70
N GLN A 415 5.71 -3.69 10.47
CA GLN A 415 4.31 -3.90 10.09
C GLN A 415 4.19 -5.33 9.57
N PRO A 416 3.70 -6.29 10.40
CA PRO A 416 3.56 -7.68 9.98
C PRO A 416 2.59 -7.85 8.81
N SER A 417 2.79 -8.90 8.02
CA SER A 417 1.86 -9.25 6.95
C SER A 417 0.45 -9.49 7.51
N ALA A 418 -0.55 -8.98 6.78
CA ALA A 418 -1.96 -9.19 7.11
C ALA A 418 -2.46 -10.59 6.76
N TYR A 419 -1.76 -11.35 5.91
CA TYR A 419 -2.16 -12.69 5.50
C TYR A 419 -1.82 -13.75 6.54
N LYS A 420 -2.75 -14.68 6.75
CA LYS A 420 -2.54 -15.83 7.65
C LYS A 420 -1.46 -16.77 7.10
N GLY A 421 -0.44 -17.00 7.91
CA GLY A 421 0.59 -18.00 7.60
C GLY A 421 1.73 -17.50 6.71
N ASP A 422 1.76 -16.22 6.37
CA ASP A 422 2.90 -15.63 5.70
C ASP A 422 4.17 -15.75 6.55
N PRO A 423 5.31 -16.01 5.92
CA PRO A 423 6.59 -16.02 6.62
C PRO A 423 7.01 -14.59 7.00
N ALA A 424 7.84 -14.47 8.04
CA ALA A 424 8.33 -13.18 8.53
C ALA A 424 9.17 -12.36 7.51
N SER A 425 9.49 -12.91 6.35
CA SER A 425 10.10 -12.15 5.24
C SER A 425 9.11 -11.19 4.59
N PHE A 426 7.80 -11.43 4.72
CA PHE A 426 6.74 -10.58 4.20
C PHE A 426 6.39 -9.43 5.15
N ASP A 427 6.89 -9.45 6.39
CA ASP A 427 6.75 -8.32 7.29
C ASP A 427 7.57 -7.14 6.77
N LYS A 428 6.93 -5.96 6.69
CA LYS A 428 7.64 -4.72 6.37
C LYS A 428 8.44 -4.25 7.58
N LYS A 429 9.76 -4.24 7.45
CA LYS A 429 10.72 -3.90 8.51
C LYS A 429 11.45 -2.63 8.13
N TYR A 430 11.59 -1.72 9.09
CA TYR A 430 12.23 -0.44 8.84
C TYR A 430 13.24 -0.11 9.94
N ILE A 431 14.43 0.36 9.53
CA ILE A 431 15.38 1.05 10.39
C ILE A 431 15.35 2.54 10.06
N THR A 432 15.45 3.38 11.08
CA THR A 432 15.38 4.82 10.90
C THR A 432 16.49 5.55 11.65
N ALA A 433 16.88 6.69 11.10
CA ALA A 433 17.79 7.62 11.72
C ALA A 433 17.30 9.05 11.54
N GLY A 434 17.65 9.96 12.43
CA GLY A 434 17.25 11.36 12.29
C GLY A 434 18.18 12.30 13.03
N ILE A 435 18.23 13.52 12.56
CA ILE A 435 18.87 14.65 13.23
C ILE A 435 17.88 15.81 13.30
N GLY A 436 17.94 16.58 14.37
CA GLY A 436 17.11 17.76 14.52
C GLY A 436 17.88 18.89 15.21
N PHE A 437 17.59 20.09 14.82
CA PHE A 437 18.15 21.30 15.41
C PHE A 437 17.00 22.21 15.86
N LEU A 438 17.11 22.75 17.06
CA LEU A 438 16.14 23.69 17.60
C LEU A 438 16.85 24.96 18.06
N ALA A 439 16.67 26.05 17.30
CA ALA A 439 17.22 27.36 17.63
C ALA A 439 16.24 28.15 18.48
N GLU A 440 16.71 28.71 19.60
CA GLU A 440 15.98 29.64 20.48
C GLU A 440 14.57 29.15 20.89
N GLU A 441 14.37 27.83 20.94
CA GLU A 441 13.06 27.18 21.18
C GLU A 441 11.94 27.60 20.20
N SER A 442 12.28 28.28 19.11
CA SER A 442 11.33 28.84 18.15
C SER A 442 11.46 28.23 16.74
N ILE A 443 12.68 28.02 16.25
CA ILE A 443 12.92 27.51 14.90
C ILE A 443 13.47 26.09 14.98
N GLY A 444 12.76 25.14 14.45
CA GLY A 444 13.17 23.74 14.34
C GLY A 444 13.45 23.35 12.89
N LEU A 445 14.49 22.53 12.69
CA LEU A 445 14.75 21.86 11.44
C LEU A 445 15.09 20.40 11.74
N ASP A 446 14.34 19.48 11.16
CA ASP A 446 14.50 18.05 11.36
C ASP A 446 14.67 17.34 10.03
N LEU A 447 15.61 16.40 9.96
CA LEU A 447 15.82 15.50 8.83
C LEU A 447 15.77 14.07 9.35
N ALA A 448 15.08 13.20 8.63
CA ALA A 448 15.03 11.78 8.91
C ALA A 448 15.24 10.94 7.64
N PHE A 449 15.78 9.75 7.85
CA PHE A 449 15.93 8.71 6.86
C PHE A 449 15.30 7.43 7.40
N ALA A 450 14.57 6.71 6.55
CA ALA A 450 14.11 5.35 6.81
C ALA A 450 14.51 4.44 5.65
N HIS A 451 14.96 3.25 6.00
CA HIS A 451 15.20 2.15 5.07
C HIS A 451 14.30 0.98 5.44
N GLY A 452 13.43 0.60 4.52
CA GLY A 452 12.49 -0.51 4.66
C GLY A 452 12.84 -1.66 3.72
N TRP A 453 12.56 -2.91 4.15
CA TRP A 453 12.73 -4.10 3.33
C TRP A 453 11.68 -5.15 3.66
N TYR A 454 11.20 -5.85 2.64
CA TYR A 454 10.27 -6.97 2.74
C TYR A 454 10.22 -7.76 1.43
N SER A 455 9.71 -8.99 1.48
CA SER A 455 9.40 -9.78 0.28
C SER A 455 7.91 -9.72 -0.03
N ASP A 456 7.55 -9.90 -1.30
CA ASP A 456 6.17 -9.99 -1.76
C ASP A 456 6.03 -11.02 -2.90
N ILE A 457 4.81 -11.38 -3.22
CA ILE A 457 4.48 -12.31 -4.30
C ILE A 457 3.36 -11.71 -5.15
N GLY A 458 3.55 -11.68 -6.45
CA GLY A 458 2.52 -11.32 -7.43
C GLY A 458 2.14 -12.51 -8.30
N ASP A 459 0.86 -12.84 -8.41
CA ASP A 459 0.37 -13.80 -9.39
C ASP A 459 0.03 -13.06 -10.69
N ASN A 460 0.64 -13.47 -11.81
CA ASN A 460 0.31 -12.94 -13.14
C ASN A 460 -0.98 -13.58 -13.64
N TYR A 461 -1.07 -14.92 -13.51
CA TYR A 461 -2.27 -15.72 -13.76
C TYR A 461 -2.16 -17.11 -13.11
N GLY A 462 -3.31 -17.70 -12.77
CA GLY A 462 -3.46 -19.10 -12.40
C GLY A 462 -2.52 -19.57 -11.30
N SER A 463 -2.82 -19.32 -10.05
CA SER A 463 -2.06 -19.67 -8.84
C SER A 463 -0.87 -20.62 -9.07
N ASN A 464 0.37 -20.14 -9.03
CA ASN A 464 1.61 -20.85 -9.32
C ASN A 464 1.97 -21.12 -10.80
N LEU A 465 1.11 -20.89 -11.76
CA LEU A 465 1.44 -21.11 -13.18
C LEU A 465 2.40 -20.03 -13.71
N SER A 466 2.16 -18.78 -13.31
CA SER A 466 3.05 -17.65 -13.56
C SER A 466 2.99 -16.69 -12.38
N ARG A 467 4.09 -16.54 -11.67
CA ARG A 467 4.18 -15.77 -10.42
C ARG A 467 5.49 -15.00 -10.37
N THR A 468 5.48 -13.82 -9.79
CA THR A 468 6.70 -13.07 -9.45
C THR A 468 6.98 -13.19 -7.96
N THR A 469 8.20 -13.54 -7.60
CA THR A 469 8.73 -13.32 -6.24
C THR A 469 9.49 -12.01 -6.26
N GLN A 470 9.30 -11.19 -5.23
CA GLN A 470 9.76 -9.82 -5.17
C GLN A 470 10.52 -9.57 -3.87
N ASP A 471 11.68 -8.95 -3.96
CA ASP A 471 12.41 -8.41 -2.82
C ASP A 471 12.41 -6.88 -2.93
N ILE A 472 11.69 -6.24 -2.01
CA ILE A 472 11.35 -4.83 -2.08
C ILE A 472 12.17 -4.06 -1.04
N ASN A 473 12.74 -2.93 -1.46
CA ASN A 473 13.39 -1.96 -0.61
C ASN A 473 12.73 -0.59 -0.80
N GLU A 474 12.45 0.09 0.31
CA GLU A 474 11.88 1.43 0.34
C GLU A 474 12.79 2.36 1.14
N ASN A 475 13.11 3.52 0.57
CA ASN A 475 13.88 4.56 1.26
C ASN A 475 13.06 5.84 1.33
N HIS A 476 13.02 6.49 2.50
CA HIS A 476 12.37 7.76 2.70
C HIS A 476 13.32 8.78 3.31
N PHE A 477 13.25 10.00 2.81
CA PHE A 477 13.97 11.16 3.35
C PHE A 477 12.96 12.26 3.62
N ILE A 478 12.67 12.50 4.90
CA ILE A 478 11.75 13.57 5.31
C ILE A 478 12.53 14.75 5.88
N LEU A 479 12.26 15.93 5.33
CA LEU A 479 12.73 17.21 5.86
C LEU A 479 11.53 17.97 6.43
N THR A 480 11.62 18.41 7.69
CA THR A 480 10.55 19.19 8.36
C THR A 480 11.12 20.48 8.94
N GLY A 481 10.50 21.60 8.58
CA GLY A 481 10.73 22.89 9.22
C GLY A 481 9.60 23.23 10.18
N THR A 482 9.92 23.77 11.35
CA THR A 482 8.96 24.15 12.40
C THR A 482 9.24 25.56 12.90
N TYR A 483 8.18 26.36 13.08
CA TYR A 483 8.26 27.68 13.69
C TYR A 483 7.26 27.81 14.85
N ARG A 484 7.75 28.24 16.01
CA ARG A 484 6.98 28.46 17.26
C ARG A 484 6.97 29.91 17.65
N PHE A 485 5.81 30.46 17.92
CA PHE A 485 5.64 31.91 18.24
C PHE A 485 4.57 32.15 19.32
#